data_c84304697322917fb7e97eab40505190
#
_entry.id   c84304697322917fb7e97eab40505190
#
_cell.length_a   1.000
_cell.length_b   1.000
_cell.length_c   1.000
_cell.angle_alpha   90.00
_cell.angle_beta   90.00
_cell.angle_gamma   90.00
#
_symmetry.space_group_name_H-M   'P 1'
#
loop_
_entity.id
_entity.type
_entity.pdbx_description
1 polymer ?
#
loop_
_entity_poly.entity_id
_entity_poly.type
_entity_poly.pdbx_seq_one_letter_code
_entity_poly.pdbx_strand_id
1 'polypeptide(L)'
;VSVVVVSLNERDAPLELFERLAIADRELPKVLASLCDSPHLSEAVVLSTCMRTEVYAVLERFHDGLEDIQSFFECRLGPSEVGAAALEERLVVAYDDEAARHLFGVAAGIDSAVLGEGEVLRQVRHAAEKARLQRASGPVLSGLFRHALEVGKRARAETGIARGTTSLSHVAVALATERSGGSLDGREILVVGTGEMGEGILEALGHVAKKSRIVVANRSLARAKALASRIGARAISMSALHQELANADILITATASDDILLDADDLSSVLALRAGRSLIAVDVAMPRDIDPAAGKLDGVTLLDVGDLSAFAENEMQTRRGEVARVVKIIDDELERYAMNAQARSVGPIVAALRSKAEAIRQSELERYQSRLGALDEDAREAVDALTRGVVAKLLHDPTVQVK
;
A
#
# COMPACT_ATOMS: atom_id res chain seq x y z
N VAL A 1 -9.09 -8.53 -20.94
CA VAL A 1 -8.13 -8.37 -19.82
C VAL A 1 -8.59 -7.19 -19.00
N SER A 2 -9.09 -7.42 -17.79
CA SER A 2 -9.58 -6.38 -16.88
C SER A 2 -8.66 -6.23 -15.66
N VAL A 3 -8.45 -4.99 -15.25
CA VAL A 3 -7.80 -4.69 -13.97
C VAL A 3 -8.87 -4.74 -12.88
N VAL A 4 -8.62 -5.46 -11.81
CA VAL A 4 -9.54 -5.56 -10.67
C VAL A 4 -8.79 -5.22 -9.39
N VAL A 5 -9.46 -4.58 -8.45
CA VAL A 5 -9.07 -4.52 -7.05
C VAL A 5 -10.15 -5.17 -6.19
N VAL A 6 -9.72 -6.06 -5.31
CA VAL A 6 -10.54 -6.56 -4.20
C VAL A 6 -9.92 -6.03 -2.93
N SER A 7 -10.67 -5.24 -2.19
CA SER A 7 -10.18 -4.52 -1.03
C SER A 7 -11.05 -4.75 0.20
N LEU A 8 -10.37 -4.81 1.35
CA LEU A 8 -10.96 -4.66 2.67
C LEU A 8 -10.32 -3.45 3.32
N ASN A 9 -11.13 -2.51 3.82
CA ASN A 9 -10.66 -1.32 4.50
C ASN A 9 -11.36 -1.12 5.86
N GLU A 10 -10.80 -0.26 6.70
CA GLU A 10 -11.27 -0.02 8.08
C GLU A 10 -12.73 0.43 8.20
N ARG A 11 -13.28 1.05 7.14
CA ARG A 11 -14.68 1.52 7.14
C ARG A 11 -15.69 0.40 6.97
N ASP A 12 -15.23 -0.72 6.41
CA ASP A 12 -16.09 -1.83 5.99
C ASP A 12 -16.02 -3.03 6.95
N ALA A 13 -15.01 -3.07 7.84
CA ALA A 13 -14.77 -4.25 8.66
C ALA A 13 -14.21 -3.94 10.07
N PRO A 14 -14.50 -4.79 11.07
CA PRO A 14 -13.93 -4.67 12.41
C PRO A 14 -12.42 -4.97 12.42
N LEU A 15 -11.72 -4.43 13.40
CA LEU A 15 -10.26 -4.49 13.53
C LEU A 15 -9.73 -5.95 13.56
N GLU A 16 -10.47 -6.86 14.21
CA GLU A 16 -10.12 -8.28 14.30
C GLU A 16 -10.03 -8.97 12.92
N LEU A 17 -10.80 -8.47 11.95
CA LEU A 17 -10.77 -8.99 10.59
C LEU A 17 -9.50 -8.56 9.86
N PHE A 18 -9.06 -7.31 10.08
CA PHE A 18 -7.79 -6.82 9.54
C PHE A 18 -6.60 -7.59 10.08
N GLU A 19 -6.57 -7.85 11.39
CA GLU A 19 -5.48 -8.59 12.03
C GLU A 19 -5.28 -9.96 11.39
N ARG A 20 -6.38 -10.66 11.06
CA ARG A 20 -6.33 -11.97 10.41
C ARG A 20 -5.96 -11.91 8.93
N LEU A 21 -6.36 -10.85 8.25
CA LEU A 21 -6.12 -10.67 6.82
C LEU A 21 -4.84 -9.88 6.53
N ALA A 22 -4.20 -9.29 7.55
CA ALA A 22 -2.93 -8.60 7.40
C ALA A 22 -1.86 -9.55 6.84
N ILE A 23 -1.04 -9.03 5.92
CA ILE A 23 0.00 -9.81 5.24
C ILE A 23 1.35 -9.20 5.60
N ALA A 24 2.10 -9.92 6.41
CA ALA A 24 3.44 -9.50 6.77
C ALA A 24 4.38 -9.48 5.55
N ASP A 25 5.34 -8.56 5.53
CA ASP A 25 6.30 -8.39 4.43
C ASP A 25 7.04 -9.69 4.04
N ARG A 26 7.33 -10.54 5.02
CA ARG A 26 7.96 -11.86 4.83
C ARG A 26 7.06 -12.88 4.10
N GLU A 27 5.73 -12.69 4.14
CA GLU A 27 4.75 -13.59 3.51
C GLU A 27 4.43 -13.19 2.07
N LEU A 28 4.62 -11.90 1.73
CA LEU A 28 4.31 -11.35 0.41
C LEU A 28 4.83 -12.19 -0.76
N PRO A 29 6.09 -12.72 -0.73
CA PRO A 29 6.57 -13.56 -1.82
C PRO A 29 5.73 -14.81 -2.06
N LYS A 30 5.29 -15.47 -0.97
CA LYS A 30 4.46 -16.68 -1.05
C LYS A 30 3.05 -16.35 -1.53
N VAL A 31 2.48 -15.27 -1.01
CA VAL A 31 1.15 -14.78 -1.38
C VAL A 31 1.10 -14.43 -2.86
N LEU A 32 2.07 -13.65 -3.34
CA LEU A 32 2.15 -13.27 -4.75
C LEU A 32 2.33 -14.49 -5.66
N ALA A 33 3.17 -15.45 -5.27
CA ALA A 33 3.33 -16.70 -6.01
C ALA A 33 2.01 -17.48 -6.08
N SER A 34 1.31 -17.64 -4.95
CA SER A 34 0.03 -18.34 -4.89
C SER A 34 -1.06 -17.69 -5.76
N LEU A 35 -1.12 -16.36 -5.78
CA LEU A 35 -2.06 -15.63 -6.66
C LEU A 35 -1.72 -15.82 -8.14
N CYS A 36 -0.43 -15.76 -8.50
CA CYS A 36 0.01 -15.94 -9.89
C CYS A 36 0.05 -17.40 -10.36
N ASP A 37 -0.10 -18.39 -9.46
CA ASP A 37 -0.29 -19.79 -9.82
C ASP A 37 -1.69 -20.06 -10.40
N SER A 38 -2.66 -19.16 -10.18
CA SER A 38 -3.96 -19.24 -10.81
C SER A 38 -3.85 -19.00 -12.32
N PRO A 39 -4.47 -19.84 -13.17
CA PRO A 39 -4.51 -19.63 -14.63
C PRO A 39 -5.40 -18.44 -15.05
N HIS A 40 -6.13 -17.85 -14.11
CA HIS A 40 -7.07 -16.76 -14.37
C HIS A 40 -6.46 -15.37 -14.06
N LEU A 41 -5.31 -15.32 -13.37
CA LEU A 41 -4.60 -14.11 -13.03
C LEU A 41 -3.26 -14.04 -13.78
N SER A 42 -3.05 -12.98 -14.57
CA SER A 42 -1.77 -12.75 -15.26
C SER A 42 -0.82 -11.80 -14.53
N GLU A 43 -1.35 -10.92 -13.69
CA GLU A 43 -0.56 -10.01 -12.84
C GLU A 43 -1.25 -9.86 -11.46
N ALA A 44 -0.44 -9.70 -10.40
CA ALA A 44 -0.95 -9.41 -9.06
C ALA A 44 -0.02 -8.46 -8.30
N VAL A 45 -0.61 -7.53 -7.55
CA VAL A 45 0.07 -6.69 -6.55
C VAL A 45 -0.78 -6.70 -5.27
N VAL A 46 -0.14 -6.90 -4.13
CA VAL A 46 -0.80 -6.90 -2.83
C VAL A 46 -0.34 -5.69 -2.04
N LEU A 47 -1.29 -4.88 -1.60
CA LEU A 47 -1.09 -3.76 -0.69
C LEU A 47 -1.72 -4.12 0.67
N SER A 48 -0.90 -4.40 1.66
CA SER A 48 -1.35 -4.69 3.02
C SER A 48 -0.70 -3.71 3.99
N THR A 49 -1.53 -3.04 4.78
CA THR A 49 -1.14 -2.03 5.78
C THR A 49 -1.94 -2.28 7.06
N CYS A 50 -1.76 -1.44 8.08
CA CYS A 50 -2.58 -1.52 9.30
C CYS A 50 -4.08 -1.25 9.08
N MET A 51 -4.46 -0.61 7.97
CA MET A 51 -5.83 -0.11 7.74
C MET A 51 -6.46 -0.65 6.46
N ARG A 52 -5.77 -1.47 5.69
CA ARG A 52 -6.28 -2.06 4.45
C ARG A 52 -5.49 -3.29 4.02
N THR A 53 -6.20 -4.24 3.42
CA THR A 53 -5.60 -5.32 2.63
C THR A 53 -6.29 -5.35 1.28
N GLU A 54 -5.53 -5.13 0.23
CA GLU A 54 -6.01 -4.98 -1.14
C GLU A 54 -5.20 -5.86 -2.09
N VAL A 55 -5.89 -6.56 -2.98
CA VAL A 55 -5.31 -7.33 -4.08
C VAL A 55 -5.68 -6.65 -5.38
N TYR A 56 -4.69 -6.13 -6.08
CA TYR A 56 -4.82 -5.65 -7.46
C TYR A 56 -4.41 -6.76 -8.39
N ALA A 57 -5.22 -7.10 -9.36
CA ALA A 57 -4.94 -8.17 -10.31
C ALA A 57 -5.34 -7.81 -11.74
N VAL A 58 -4.70 -8.47 -12.69
CA VAL A 58 -5.10 -8.49 -14.10
C VAL A 58 -5.72 -9.85 -14.37
N LEU A 59 -7.00 -9.85 -14.72
CA LEU A 59 -7.78 -11.06 -14.92
C LEU A 59 -7.86 -11.40 -16.40
N GLU A 60 -7.53 -12.66 -16.74
CA GLU A 60 -7.75 -13.25 -18.05
C GLU A 60 -9.22 -13.69 -18.22
N ARG A 61 -9.83 -14.16 -17.14
CA ARG A 61 -11.24 -14.50 -17.01
C ARG A 61 -11.82 -13.80 -15.79
N PHE A 62 -12.81 -12.95 -15.98
CA PHE A 62 -13.29 -12.04 -14.93
C PHE A 62 -13.87 -12.79 -13.73
N HIS A 63 -14.89 -13.65 -13.96
CA HIS A 63 -15.58 -14.34 -12.87
C HIS A 63 -14.66 -15.32 -12.14
N ASP A 64 -13.98 -16.19 -12.88
CA ASP A 64 -13.09 -17.21 -12.30
C ASP A 64 -11.95 -16.56 -11.53
N GLY A 65 -11.35 -15.48 -12.04
CA GLY A 65 -10.27 -14.77 -11.37
C GLY A 65 -10.74 -13.98 -10.14
N LEU A 66 -11.97 -13.47 -10.15
CA LEU A 66 -12.54 -12.82 -8.97
C LEU A 66 -12.80 -13.86 -7.86
N GLU A 67 -13.35 -15.04 -8.20
CA GLU A 67 -13.53 -16.16 -7.26
C GLU A 67 -12.21 -16.62 -6.67
N ASP A 68 -11.12 -16.66 -7.45
CA ASP A 68 -9.79 -17.02 -6.94
C ASP A 68 -9.29 -16.02 -5.90
N ILE A 69 -9.49 -14.71 -6.12
CA ILE A 69 -9.10 -13.68 -5.15
C ILE A 69 -9.99 -13.75 -3.90
N GLN A 70 -11.29 -13.95 -4.03
CA GLN A 70 -12.20 -14.13 -2.90
C GLN A 70 -11.83 -15.36 -2.07
N SER A 71 -11.58 -16.49 -2.73
CA SER A 71 -11.09 -17.72 -2.11
C SER A 71 -9.76 -17.52 -1.37
N PHE A 72 -8.87 -16.70 -1.89
CA PHE A 72 -7.63 -16.31 -1.20
C PHE A 72 -7.93 -15.60 0.13
N PHE A 73 -8.84 -14.63 0.16
CA PHE A 73 -9.24 -13.94 1.39
C PHE A 73 -9.92 -14.89 2.37
N GLU A 74 -10.81 -15.78 1.90
CA GLU A 74 -11.49 -16.78 2.72
C GLU A 74 -10.50 -17.78 3.35
N CYS A 75 -9.58 -18.29 2.54
CA CYS A 75 -8.55 -19.22 3.01
C CYS A 75 -7.67 -18.57 4.08
N ARG A 76 -7.34 -17.30 3.91
CA ARG A 76 -6.54 -16.55 4.86
C ARG A 76 -7.31 -16.27 6.16
N LEU A 77 -8.60 -15.96 6.06
CA LEU A 77 -9.45 -15.78 7.23
C LEU A 77 -9.51 -17.07 8.07
N GLY A 78 -9.51 -18.24 7.41
CA GLY A 78 -9.60 -19.53 8.05
C GLY A 78 -10.92 -19.74 8.80
N PRO A 79 -11.04 -20.76 9.66
CA PRO A 79 -12.22 -20.99 10.49
C PRO A 79 -12.43 -19.81 11.44
N SER A 80 -13.53 -19.08 11.29
CA SER A 80 -13.88 -17.95 12.14
C SER A 80 -15.39 -17.88 12.35
N GLU A 81 -15.82 -17.14 13.39
CA GLU A 81 -17.22 -16.80 13.63
C GLU A 81 -17.79 -15.90 12.52
N VAL A 82 -16.91 -15.16 11.84
CA VAL A 82 -17.24 -14.40 10.63
C VAL A 82 -17.21 -15.39 9.46
N GLY A 83 -18.38 -15.87 9.04
CA GLY A 83 -18.51 -16.80 7.91
C GLY A 83 -18.08 -16.16 6.59
N ALA A 84 -17.79 -17.00 5.58
CA ALA A 84 -17.40 -16.57 4.23
C ALA A 84 -18.40 -15.57 3.63
N ALA A 85 -19.69 -15.76 3.78
CA ALA A 85 -20.73 -14.83 3.31
C ALA A 85 -20.60 -13.42 3.94
N ALA A 86 -20.26 -13.33 5.22
CA ALA A 86 -20.07 -12.05 5.89
C ALA A 86 -18.75 -11.35 5.48
N LEU A 87 -17.75 -12.10 5.04
CA LEU A 87 -16.53 -11.55 4.42
C LEU A 87 -16.85 -11.01 3.02
N GLU A 88 -17.57 -11.76 2.20
CA GLU A 88 -17.93 -11.37 0.83
C GLU A 88 -18.72 -10.05 0.81
N GLU A 89 -19.66 -9.87 1.74
CA GLU A 89 -20.42 -8.60 1.89
C GLU A 89 -19.55 -7.39 2.26
N ARG A 90 -18.33 -7.62 2.77
CA ARG A 90 -17.40 -6.57 3.22
C ARG A 90 -16.27 -6.29 2.24
N LEU A 91 -16.04 -7.22 1.30
CA LEU A 91 -15.07 -7.02 0.26
C LEU A 91 -15.62 -6.04 -0.78
N VAL A 92 -14.91 -4.95 -0.98
CA VAL A 92 -15.21 -3.98 -2.03
C VAL A 92 -14.48 -4.40 -3.29
N VAL A 93 -15.21 -4.55 -4.39
CA VAL A 93 -14.67 -4.90 -5.70
C VAL A 93 -14.84 -3.71 -6.64
N ALA A 94 -13.73 -3.27 -7.23
CA ALA A 94 -13.75 -2.28 -8.29
C ALA A 94 -12.92 -2.79 -9.48
N TYR A 95 -13.25 -2.34 -10.69
CA TYR A 95 -12.59 -2.80 -11.92
C TYR A 95 -12.30 -1.65 -12.88
N ASP A 96 -11.29 -1.85 -13.71
CA ASP A 96 -10.82 -0.96 -14.76
C ASP A 96 -10.61 0.50 -14.25
N ASP A 97 -11.38 1.47 -14.72
CA ASP A 97 -11.25 2.88 -14.34
C ASP A 97 -11.57 3.13 -12.86
N GLU A 98 -12.49 2.36 -12.27
CA GLU A 98 -12.81 2.45 -10.85
C GLU A 98 -11.68 1.89 -9.99
N ALA A 99 -11.05 0.78 -10.42
CA ALA A 99 -9.87 0.24 -9.74
C ALA A 99 -8.68 1.22 -9.81
N ALA A 100 -8.50 1.88 -10.95
CA ALA A 100 -7.48 2.91 -11.12
C ALA A 100 -7.77 4.13 -10.23
N ARG A 101 -9.01 4.61 -10.21
CA ARG A 101 -9.47 5.72 -9.35
C ARG A 101 -9.24 5.41 -7.88
N HIS A 102 -9.58 4.20 -7.45
CA HIS A 102 -9.37 3.75 -6.09
C HIS A 102 -7.87 3.80 -5.71
N LEU A 103 -7.00 3.17 -6.51
CA LEU A 103 -5.55 3.20 -6.24
C LEU A 103 -4.99 4.62 -6.22
N PHE A 104 -5.48 5.52 -7.09
CA PHE A 104 -5.04 6.91 -7.13
C PHE A 104 -5.47 7.67 -5.87
N GLY A 105 -6.71 7.41 -5.38
CA GLY A 105 -7.20 7.93 -4.10
C GLY A 105 -6.35 7.47 -2.92
N VAL A 106 -6.03 6.17 -2.88
CA VAL A 106 -5.13 5.57 -1.88
C VAL A 106 -3.75 6.24 -1.92
N ALA A 107 -3.12 6.33 -3.08
CA ALA A 107 -1.79 6.93 -3.24
C ALA A 107 -1.76 8.43 -2.90
N ALA A 108 -2.86 9.14 -3.18
CA ALA A 108 -3.04 10.53 -2.81
C ALA A 108 -3.28 10.73 -1.31
N GLY A 109 -3.71 9.67 -0.60
CA GLY A 109 -4.04 9.69 0.81
C GLY A 109 -5.42 10.28 1.13
N ILE A 110 -6.34 10.36 0.15
CA ILE A 110 -7.72 10.79 0.42
C ILE A 110 -8.60 9.66 0.95
N ASP A 111 -8.17 8.42 0.77
CA ASP A 111 -8.78 7.21 1.31
C ASP A 111 -8.07 6.67 2.56
N SER A 112 -7.15 7.43 3.14
CA SER A 112 -6.44 7.04 4.35
C SER A 112 -7.17 7.53 5.60
N ALA A 113 -6.99 6.82 6.73
CA ALA A 113 -7.47 7.24 8.04
C ALA A 113 -6.98 8.66 8.39
N VAL A 114 -5.76 8.97 8.03
CA VAL A 114 -5.19 10.32 8.12
C VAL A 114 -5.05 10.91 6.72
N LEU A 115 -5.91 11.87 6.36
CA LEU A 115 -5.91 12.51 5.04
C LEU A 115 -4.53 13.07 4.68
N GLY A 116 -4.02 12.64 3.53
CA GLY A 116 -2.77 13.15 2.96
C GLY A 116 -1.50 12.62 3.62
N GLU A 117 -1.59 11.59 4.48
CA GLU A 117 -0.39 10.99 5.08
C GLU A 117 0.62 10.52 4.03
N GLY A 118 1.91 10.67 4.37
CA GLY A 118 3.00 10.29 3.45
C GLY A 118 3.28 8.79 3.42
N GLU A 119 2.84 8.07 4.44
CA GLU A 119 3.16 6.65 4.64
C GLU A 119 2.51 5.77 3.60
N VAL A 120 1.23 6.00 3.27
CA VAL A 120 0.51 5.22 2.27
C VAL A 120 1.18 5.28 0.89
N LEU A 121 1.75 6.43 0.49
CA LEU A 121 2.48 6.53 -0.77
C LEU A 121 3.76 5.68 -0.79
N ARG A 122 4.44 5.55 0.36
CA ARG A 122 5.60 4.65 0.50
C ARG A 122 5.17 3.19 0.45
N GLN A 123 4.05 2.85 1.09
CA GLN A 123 3.47 1.50 1.08
C GLN A 123 3.04 1.08 -0.33
N VAL A 124 2.38 1.97 -1.09
CA VAL A 124 2.05 1.74 -2.51
C VAL A 124 3.31 1.49 -3.35
N ARG A 125 4.38 2.28 -3.14
CA ARG A 125 5.66 2.05 -3.82
C ARG A 125 6.27 0.71 -3.45
N HIS A 126 6.29 0.38 -2.16
CA HIS A 126 6.84 -0.87 -1.65
C HIS A 126 6.09 -2.08 -2.21
N ALA A 127 4.75 -2.06 -2.23
CA ALA A 127 3.92 -3.10 -2.82
C ALA A 127 4.27 -3.34 -4.31
N ALA A 128 4.37 -2.26 -5.09
CA ALA A 128 4.77 -2.34 -6.50
C ALA A 128 6.18 -2.92 -6.69
N GLU A 129 7.14 -2.51 -5.87
CA GLU A 129 8.51 -3.01 -5.91
C GLU A 129 8.59 -4.51 -5.56
N LYS A 130 7.86 -4.94 -4.52
CA LYS A 130 7.78 -6.35 -4.12
C LYS A 130 7.18 -7.22 -5.23
N ALA A 131 6.06 -6.81 -5.80
CA ALA A 131 5.45 -7.54 -6.91
C ALA A 131 6.39 -7.64 -8.12
N ARG A 132 7.10 -6.56 -8.45
CA ARG A 132 8.10 -6.56 -9.53
C ARG A 132 9.26 -7.52 -9.25
N LEU A 133 9.79 -7.53 -8.04
CA LEU A 133 10.88 -8.44 -7.64
C LEU A 133 10.45 -9.91 -7.70
N GLN A 134 9.20 -10.20 -7.37
CA GLN A 134 8.62 -11.55 -7.45
C GLN A 134 8.12 -11.91 -8.87
N ARG A 135 8.25 -11.00 -9.86
CA ARG A 135 7.72 -11.15 -11.22
C ARG A 135 6.21 -11.37 -11.28
N ALA A 136 5.50 -10.93 -10.26
CA ALA A 136 4.05 -10.98 -10.18
C ALA A 136 3.39 -9.78 -10.88
N SER A 137 4.12 -8.68 -11.11
CA SER A 137 3.63 -7.49 -11.80
C SER A 137 4.21 -7.41 -13.21
N GLY A 138 3.34 -7.33 -14.21
CA GLY A 138 3.67 -7.11 -15.61
C GLY A 138 3.43 -5.66 -16.07
N PRO A 139 3.27 -5.42 -17.38
CA PRO A 139 3.17 -4.06 -17.94
C PRO A 139 1.93 -3.29 -17.50
N VAL A 140 0.81 -3.99 -17.21
CA VAL A 140 -0.47 -3.37 -16.88
C VAL A 140 -0.42 -2.78 -15.48
N LEU A 141 -0.18 -3.60 -14.45
CA LEU A 141 -0.11 -3.13 -13.07
C LEU A 141 1.12 -2.24 -12.83
N SER A 142 2.27 -2.52 -13.43
CA SER A 142 3.42 -1.62 -13.34
C SER A 142 3.11 -0.23 -13.91
N GLY A 143 2.32 -0.16 -14.98
CA GLY A 143 1.81 1.09 -15.54
C GLY A 143 0.86 1.78 -14.58
N LEU A 144 -0.13 1.09 -14.04
CA LEU A 144 -1.13 1.59 -13.11
C LEU A 144 -0.47 2.17 -11.85
N PHE A 145 0.41 1.40 -11.19
CA PHE A 145 1.10 1.83 -9.97
C PHE A 145 2.03 3.01 -10.22
N ARG A 146 2.65 3.11 -11.39
CA ARG A 146 3.44 4.30 -11.76
C ARG A 146 2.58 5.57 -11.81
N HIS A 147 1.39 5.51 -12.44
CA HIS A 147 0.44 6.62 -12.45
C HIS A 147 -0.04 6.96 -11.05
N ALA A 148 -0.35 5.96 -10.22
CA ALA A 148 -0.71 6.16 -8.81
C ALA A 148 0.37 6.91 -8.02
N LEU A 149 1.65 6.53 -8.18
CA LEU A 149 2.76 7.23 -7.55
C LEU A 149 2.93 8.67 -8.05
N GLU A 150 2.60 8.95 -9.30
CA GLU A 150 2.60 10.31 -9.84
C GLU A 150 1.47 11.15 -9.24
N VAL A 151 0.24 10.60 -9.17
CA VAL A 151 -0.89 11.25 -8.47
C VAL A 151 -0.52 11.58 -7.04
N GLY A 152 0.03 10.61 -6.30
CA GLY A 152 0.41 10.82 -4.92
C GLY A 152 1.46 11.91 -4.72
N LYS A 153 2.42 12.06 -5.64
CA LYS A 153 3.40 13.16 -5.64
C LYS A 153 2.75 14.50 -5.99
N ARG A 154 1.92 14.54 -7.04
CA ARG A 154 1.22 15.74 -7.48
C ARG A 154 0.27 16.26 -6.40
N ALA A 155 -0.51 15.37 -5.78
CA ALA A 155 -1.42 15.74 -4.70
C ALA A 155 -0.67 16.47 -3.57
N ARG A 156 0.51 15.98 -3.18
CA ARG A 156 1.33 16.60 -2.12
C ARG A 156 2.02 17.89 -2.54
N ALA A 157 2.40 18.00 -3.80
CA ALA A 157 3.12 19.17 -4.32
C ALA A 157 2.18 20.32 -4.73
N GLU A 158 1.02 19.98 -5.33
CA GLU A 158 0.10 20.95 -5.97
C GLU A 158 -1.06 21.36 -5.06
N THR A 159 -1.28 20.65 -3.91
CA THR A 159 -2.36 20.95 -2.98
C THR A 159 -1.87 21.13 -1.55
N GLY A 160 -2.74 21.57 -0.66
CA GLY A 160 -2.49 21.63 0.78
C GLY A 160 -2.71 20.31 1.52
N ILE A 161 -3.03 19.20 0.83
CA ILE A 161 -3.43 17.93 1.46
C ILE A 161 -2.37 17.38 2.43
N ALA A 162 -1.09 17.59 2.13
CA ALA A 162 0.04 17.17 2.96
C ALA A 162 0.52 18.24 3.96
N ARG A 163 -0.03 19.46 3.93
CA ARG A 163 0.40 20.53 4.83
C ARG A 163 -0.12 20.30 6.23
N GLY A 164 0.78 20.16 7.21
CA GLY A 164 0.43 19.84 8.58
C GLY A 164 -0.14 18.43 8.73
N THR A 165 0.09 17.54 7.77
CA THR A 165 -0.35 16.15 7.82
C THR A 165 0.46 15.44 8.89
N THR A 166 -0.27 14.99 9.87
CA THR A 166 0.23 14.18 10.95
C THR A 166 0.12 12.72 10.45
N SER A 167 1.23 12.01 10.35
CA SER A 167 1.20 10.56 10.11
C SER A 167 0.50 9.87 11.28
N LEU A 168 0.09 8.62 11.13
CA LEU A 168 -0.49 7.83 12.22
C LEU A 168 0.43 7.83 13.46
N SER A 169 1.74 7.86 13.26
CA SER A 169 2.75 8.03 14.33
C SER A 169 2.57 9.34 15.08
N HIS A 170 2.30 10.44 14.41
CA HIS A 170 2.06 11.73 15.06
C HIS A 170 0.68 11.75 15.74
N VAL A 171 -0.33 11.13 15.14
CA VAL A 171 -1.65 10.99 15.76
C VAL A 171 -1.54 10.22 17.07
N ALA A 172 -0.78 9.13 17.10
CA ALA A 172 -0.51 8.37 18.33
C ALA A 172 0.11 9.21 19.41
N VAL A 173 1.11 10.03 19.07
CA VAL A 173 1.75 10.96 20.02
C VAL A 173 0.81 12.08 20.44
N ALA A 174 0.00 12.63 19.53
CA ALA A 174 -0.98 13.67 19.84
C ALA A 174 -2.07 13.15 20.77
N LEU A 175 -2.62 11.97 20.48
CA LEU A 175 -3.63 11.32 21.32
C LEU A 175 -3.07 10.98 22.72
N ALA A 176 -1.85 10.44 22.79
CA ALA A 176 -1.15 10.22 24.07
C ALA A 176 -0.97 11.52 24.84
N THR A 177 -0.66 12.62 24.14
CA THR A 177 -0.51 13.96 24.74
C THR A 177 -1.82 14.46 25.33
N GLU A 178 -2.92 14.35 24.56
CA GLU A 178 -4.25 14.75 25.04
C GLU A 178 -4.66 13.96 26.28
N ARG A 179 -4.52 12.62 26.23
CA ARG A 179 -4.87 11.74 27.37
C ARG A 179 -3.97 11.94 28.58
N SER A 180 -2.77 12.51 28.39
CA SER A 180 -1.86 12.88 29.47
C SER A 180 -2.17 14.24 30.13
N GLY A 181 -3.25 14.92 29.69
CA GLY A 181 -3.61 16.25 30.19
C GLY A 181 -2.98 17.39 29.39
N GLY A 182 -2.64 17.16 28.11
CA GLY A 182 -2.17 18.17 27.16
C GLY A 182 -0.66 18.38 27.13
N SER A 183 0.14 17.65 27.94
CA SER A 183 1.60 17.70 27.89
C SER A 183 2.24 16.37 28.22
N LEU A 184 3.36 16.09 27.55
CA LEU A 184 4.22 14.95 27.83
C LEU A 184 5.41 15.32 28.72
N ASP A 185 5.61 16.59 29.05
CA ASP A 185 6.75 17.04 29.82
C ASP A 185 6.84 16.32 31.20
N GLY A 186 8.01 15.79 31.51
CA GLY A 186 8.29 15.05 32.75
C GLY A 186 7.78 13.61 32.78
N ARG A 187 7.12 13.11 31.70
CA ARG A 187 6.64 11.75 31.62
C ARG A 187 7.75 10.76 31.25
N GLU A 188 7.57 9.53 31.68
CA GLU A 188 8.39 8.39 31.25
C GLU A 188 7.65 7.65 30.12
N ILE A 189 8.24 7.65 28.93
CA ILE A 189 7.62 7.13 27.70
C ILE A 189 8.42 5.92 27.24
N LEU A 190 7.75 4.78 27.12
CA LEU A 190 8.31 3.55 26.62
C LEU A 190 7.76 3.27 25.21
N VAL A 191 8.66 3.20 24.25
CA VAL A 191 8.32 2.85 22.85
C VAL A 191 8.84 1.46 22.54
N VAL A 192 7.98 0.57 22.06
CA VAL A 192 8.31 -0.81 21.70
C VAL A 192 8.15 -0.99 20.19
N GLY A 193 9.24 -1.36 19.54
CA GLY A 193 9.31 -1.50 18.09
C GLY A 193 10.17 -0.41 17.44
N THR A 194 10.94 -0.82 16.44
CA THR A 194 11.88 0.05 15.68
C THR A 194 11.69 -0.11 14.17
N GLY A 195 10.47 -0.48 13.75
CA GLY A 195 10.03 -0.44 12.37
C GLY A 195 9.73 1.00 11.94
N GLU A 196 9.19 1.17 10.76
CA GLU A 196 8.86 2.46 10.16
C GLU A 196 7.93 3.29 11.06
N MET A 197 6.90 2.65 11.63
CA MET A 197 5.98 3.27 12.59
C MET A 197 6.71 3.72 13.87
N GLY A 198 7.55 2.86 14.45
CA GLY A 198 8.34 3.19 15.64
C GLY A 198 9.33 4.35 15.41
N GLU A 199 9.97 4.41 14.22
CA GLU A 199 10.80 5.57 13.83
C GLU A 199 9.99 6.86 13.80
N GLY A 200 8.82 6.84 13.15
CA GLY A 200 7.94 8.00 13.06
C GLY A 200 7.45 8.47 14.42
N ILE A 201 7.11 7.55 15.34
CA ILE A 201 6.72 7.88 16.73
C ILE A 201 7.88 8.56 17.46
N LEU A 202 9.09 8.05 17.36
CA LEU A 202 10.25 8.62 18.03
C LEU A 202 10.61 10.00 17.44
N GLU A 203 10.46 10.19 16.14
CA GLU A 203 10.64 11.51 15.52
C GLU A 203 9.59 12.51 16.06
N ALA A 204 8.31 12.11 16.12
CA ALA A 204 7.25 12.93 16.66
C ALA A 204 7.48 13.28 18.13
N LEU A 205 7.88 12.31 18.97
CA LEU A 205 8.23 12.53 20.38
C LEU A 205 9.43 13.49 20.54
N GLY A 206 10.42 13.39 19.66
CA GLY A 206 11.58 14.31 19.68
C GLY A 206 11.20 15.78 19.52
N HIS A 207 10.06 16.06 18.88
CA HIS A 207 9.54 17.43 18.74
C HIS A 207 8.76 17.92 19.96
N VAL A 208 7.96 17.08 20.59
CA VAL A 208 6.98 17.48 21.63
C VAL A 208 7.36 17.08 23.05
N ALA A 209 8.19 16.04 23.23
CA ALA A 209 8.52 15.45 24.54
C ALA A 209 9.96 15.77 25.01
N LYS A 210 10.42 17.00 24.80
CA LYS A 210 11.85 17.40 25.04
C LYS A 210 12.32 17.24 26.48
N LYS A 211 11.41 17.26 27.43
CA LYS A 211 11.72 17.12 28.88
C LYS A 211 11.31 15.75 29.42
N SER A 212 10.90 14.83 28.55
CA SER A 212 10.48 13.48 28.91
C SER A 212 11.65 12.51 28.87
N ARG A 213 11.55 11.43 29.64
CA ARG A 213 12.48 10.30 29.49
C ARG A 213 11.92 9.28 28.55
N ILE A 214 12.56 9.13 27.39
CA ILE A 214 12.15 8.19 26.36
C ILE A 214 13.03 6.95 26.44
N VAL A 215 12.39 5.79 26.46
CA VAL A 215 13.02 4.48 26.42
C VAL A 215 12.54 3.72 25.20
N VAL A 216 13.46 3.08 24.50
CA VAL A 216 13.17 2.33 23.28
C VAL A 216 13.48 0.86 23.51
N ALA A 217 12.49 -0.01 23.35
CA ALA A 217 12.63 -1.47 23.41
C ALA A 217 12.50 -2.10 22.03
N ASN A 218 13.34 -3.08 21.74
CA ASN A 218 13.21 -3.88 20.52
C ASN A 218 13.89 -5.24 20.70
N ARG A 219 13.44 -6.27 19.93
CA ARG A 219 14.11 -7.58 19.86
C ARG A 219 15.60 -7.43 19.54
N SER A 220 15.96 -6.57 18.61
CA SER A 220 17.34 -6.22 18.31
C SER A 220 17.77 -5.00 19.13
N LEU A 221 18.52 -5.22 20.20
CA LEU A 221 19.08 -4.12 21.01
C LEU A 221 19.96 -3.18 20.16
N ALA A 222 20.62 -3.68 19.13
CA ALA A 222 21.44 -2.86 18.23
C ALA A 222 20.56 -1.83 17.45
N ARG A 223 19.40 -2.26 16.93
CA ARG A 223 18.44 -1.37 16.28
C ARG A 223 17.86 -0.36 17.27
N ALA A 224 17.48 -0.82 18.47
CA ALA A 224 16.99 0.06 19.52
C ALA A 224 18.02 1.16 19.87
N LYS A 225 19.31 0.80 20.04
CA LYS A 225 20.40 1.75 20.30
C LYS A 225 20.61 2.75 19.15
N ALA A 226 20.62 2.27 17.91
CA ALA A 226 20.80 3.13 16.74
C ALA A 226 19.69 4.18 16.64
N LEU A 227 18.44 3.80 16.90
CA LEU A 227 17.31 4.70 16.83
C LEU A 227 17.24 5.64 18.04
N ALA A 228 17.41 5.11 19.25
CA ALA A 228 17.43 5.89 20.49
C ALA A 228 18.49 7.00 20.48
N SER A 229 19.68 6.74 19.92
CA SER A 229 20.77 7.72 19.83
C SER A 229 20.41 8.95 19.00
N ARG A 230 19.49 8.84 18.02
CA ARG A 230 19.08 9.96 17.17
C ARG A 230 18.30 11.04 17.92
N ILE A 231 17.61 10.64 18.99
CA ILE A 231 16.76 11.54 19.81
C ILE A 231 17.20 11.66 21.26
N GLY A 232 18.36 11.12 21.61
CA GLY A 232 18.87 11.15 22.98
C GLY A 232 18.11 10.24 23.96
N ALA A 233 17.44 9.19 23.46
CA ALA A 233 16.70 8.23 24.26
C ALA A 233 17.58 7.08 24.79
N ARG A 234 17.07 6.32 25.75
CA ARG A 234 17.71 5.12 26.31
C ARG A 234 17.15 3.86 25.57
N ALA A 235 18.03 2.93 25.23
CA ALA A 235 17.64 1.66 24.61
C ALA A 235 17.70 0.52 25.62
N ILE A 236 16.72 -0.39 25.55
CA ILE A 236 16.65 -1.60 26.37
C ILE A 236 16.39 -2.85 25.49
N SER A 237 16.69 -4.02 26.04
CA SER A 237 16.28 -5.31 25.45
C SER A 237 14.84 -5.63 25.84
N MET A 238 14.18 -6.53 25.06
CA MET A 238 12.84 -6.99 25.41
C MET A 238 12.76 -7.68 26.78
N SER A 239 13.84 -8.30 27.26
CA SER A 239 13.88 -8.93 28.58
C SER A 239 13.75 -7.92 29.75
N ALA A 240 13.99 -6.63 29.51
CA ALA A 240 13.82 -5.58 30.48
C ALA A 240 12.45 -4.87 30.40
N LEU A 241 11.58 -5.30 29.48
CA LEU A 241 10.31 -4.62 29.15
C LEU A 241 9.42 -4.47 30.41
N HIS A 242 9.12 -5.55 31.11
CA HIS A 242 8.23 -5.54 32.28
C HIS A 242 8.75 -4.64 33.40
N GLN A 243 10.06 -4.67 33.67
CA GLN A 243 10.68 -3.80 34.69
C GLN A 243 10.55 -2.32 34.30
N GLU A 244 10.75 -2.00 33.01
CA GLU A 244 10.65 -0.63 32.53
C GLU A 244 9.20 -0.15 32.52
N LEU A 245 8.26 -1.03 32.16
CA LEU A 245 6.84 -0.75 32.13
C LEU A 245 6.27 -0.36 33.49
N ALA A 246 6.84 -0.89 34.57
CA ALA A 246 6.48 -0.48 35.95
C ALA A 246 6.77 1.01 36.23
N ASN A 247 7.68 1.63 35.50
CA ASN A 247 8.04 3.03 35.62
C ASN A 247 7.41 3.95 34.59
N ALA A 248 7.08 3.42 33.42
CA ALA A 248 6.53 4.20 32.31
C ALA A 248 5.15 4.80 32.62
N ASP A 249 4.90 6.03 32.21
CA ASP A 249 3.59 6.67 32.28
C ASP A 249 2.82 6.40 30.98
N ILE A 250 3.56 6.27 29.89
CA ILE A 250 3.02 6.04 28.55
C ILE A 250 3.79 4.88 27.91
N LEU A 251 3.05 3.94 27.37
CA LEU A 251 3.53 2.86 26.51
C LEU A 251 3.03 3.12 25.09
N ILE A 252 3.91 3.02 24.10
CA ILE A 252 3.50 3.01 22.67
C ILE A 252 4.10 1.78 22.02
N THR A 253 3.26 0.89 21.50
CA THR A 253 3.69 -0.34 20.83
C THR A 253 3.49 -0.22 19.33
N ALA A 254 4.50 -0.64 18.58
CA ALA A 254 4.56 -0.56 17.11
C ALA A 254 5.43 -1.69 16.56
N THR A 255 5.18 -2.94 16.96
CA THR A 255 5.97 -4.07 16.49
C THR A 255 5.31 -4.74 15.26
N ALA A 256 6.05 -5.59 14.57
CA ALA A 256 5.53 -6.48 13.54
C ALA A 256 5.51 -7.92 14.10
N SER A 257 5.00 -8.09 15.32
CA SER A 257 4.82 -9.41 15.94
C SER A 257 3.52 -10.02 15.44
N ASP A 258 3.48 -11.33 15.27
CA ASP A 258 2.23 -12.05 14.98
C ASP A 258 1.51 -12.45 16.28
N ASP A 259 2.21 -12.39 17.42
CA ASP A 259 1.70 -12.77 18.72
C ASP A 259 1.51 -11.52 19.60
N ILE A 260 0.51 -11.57 20.48
CA ILE A 260 0.32 -10.60 21.56
C ILE A 260 1.62 -10.48 22.35
N LEU A 261 2.08 -9.26 22.54
CA LEU A 261 3.29 -8.95 23.30
C LEU A 261 3.02 -8.81 24.80
N LEU A 262 1.88 -8.22 25.14
CA LEU A 262 1.46 -7.96 26.52
C LEU A 262 0.01 -8.40 26.69
N ASP A 263 -0.23 -9.41 27.48
CA ASP A 263 -1.57 -9.82 27.85
C ASP A 263 -2.11 -9.09 29.10
N ALA A 264 -3.36 -9.37 29.48
CA ALA A 264 -3.99 -8.73 30.63
C ALA A 264 -3.31 -9.14 31.97
N ASP A 265 -2.78 -10.34 32.05
CA ASP A 265 -2.10 -10.84 33.27
C ASP A 265 -0.73 -10.16 33.44
N ASP A 266 0.01 -9.99 32.35
CA ASP A 266 1.25 -9.21 32.31
C ASP A 266 1.02 -7.80 32.84
N LEU A 267 0.02 -7.08 32.29
CA LEU A 267 -0.28 -5.72 32.68
C LEU A 267 -0.83 -5.62 34.10
N SER A 268 -1.65 -6.59 34.54
CA SER A 268 -2.11 -6.67 35.92
C SER A 268 -0.93 -6.79 36.90
N SER A 269 0.04 -7.64 36.57
CA SER A 269 1.26 -7.83 37.37
C SER A 269 2.10 -6.54 37.45
N VAL A 270 2.22 -5.84 36.33
CA VAL A 270 2.90 -4.53 36.25
C VAL A 270 2.16 -3.47 37.06
N LEU A 271 0.83 -3.40 37.01
CA LEU A 271 0.02 -2.43 37.75
C LEU A 271 0.20 -2.58 39.25
N ALA A 272 0.35 -3.79 39.76
CA ALA A 272 0.63 -4.04 41.19
C ALA A 272 1.94 -3.38 41.67
N LEU A 273 2.93 -3.19 40.78
CA LEU A 273 4.21 -2.57 41.07
C LEU A 273 4.17 -1.03 40.95
N ARG A 274 3.11 -0.46 40.37
CA ARG A 274 3.02 0.97 40.03
C ARG A 274 2.52 1.88 41.14
N ALA A 275 2.20 1.33 42.28
CA ALA A 275 1.69 2.09 43.45
C ALA A 275 0.48 3.02 43.11
N GLY A 276 -0.44 2.55 42.29
CA GLY A 276 -1.65 3.27 41.89
C GLY A 276 -1.47 4.27 40.73
N ARG A 277 -0.29 4.34 40.09
CA ARG A 277 -0.08 5.19 38.92
C ARG A 277 -0.74 4.56 37.71
N SER A 278 -1.53 5.33 36.97
CA SER A 278 -2.17 4.89 35.71
C SER A 278 -1.15 4.72 34.57
N LEU A 279 -1.49 3.90 33.59
CA LEU A 279 -0.76 3.67 32.37
C LEU A 279 -1.62 4.07 31.17
N ILE A 280 -1.10 4.91 30.30
CA ILE A 280 -1.66 5.13 28.97
C ILE A 280 -0.91 4.21 28.02
N ALA A 281 -1.62 3.29 27.38
CA ALA A 281 -1.08 2.35 26.40
C ALA A 281 -1.68 2.68 25.02
N VAL A 282 -0.82 2.95 24.04
CA VAL A 282 -1.20 3.24 22.66
C VAL A 282 -0.66 2.10 21.78
N ASP A 283 -1.53 1.29 21.26
CA ASP A 283 -1.17 0.18 20.40
C ASP A 283 -1.42 0.55 18.92
N VAL A 284 -0.35 0.75 18.17
CA VAL A 284 -0.40 1.02 16.73
C VAL A 284 0.06 -0.17 15.89
N ALA A 285 0.32 -1.32 16.54
CA ALA A 285 0.73 -2.54 15.87
C ALA A 285 -0.44 -3.20 15.13
N MET A 286 -0.12 -3.87 14.04
CA MET A 286 -1.05 -4.71 13.30
C MET A 286 -0.29 -5.98 12.84
N PRO A 287 -0.64 -7.17 13.33
CA PRO A 287 -1.59 -7.43 14.42
C PRO A 287 -1.26 -6.69 15.72
N ARG A 288 -2.26 -6.56 16.63
CA ARG A 288 -2.08 -5.82 17.90
C ARG A 288 -1.01 -6.46 18.79
N ASP A 289 -0.27 -5.61 19.48
CA ASP A 289 0.74 -6.01 20.47
C ASP A 289 0.13 -6.23 21.88
N ILE A 290 -1.02 -5.59 22.16
CA ILE A 290 -1.66 -5.59 23.49
C ILE A 290 -3.03 -6.26 23.43
N ASP A 291 -3.27 -7.18 24.38
CA ASP A 291 -4.59 -7.82 24.50
C ASP A 291 -5.68 -6.77 24.83
N PRO A 292 -6.79 -6.70 24.08
CA PRO A 292 -7.91 -5.82 24.37
C PRO A 292 -8.48 -5.95 25.79
N ALA A 293 -8.38 -7.15 26.41
CA ALA A 293 -8.79 -7.36 27.78
C ALA A 293 -8.04 -6.46 28.78
N ALA A 294 -6.82 -6.04 28.44
CA ALA A 294 -6.04 -5.12 29.24
C ALA A 294 -6.71 -3.73 29.40
N GLY A 295 -7.49 -3.29 28.43
CA GLY A 295 -8.27 -2.05 28.51
C GLY A 295 -9.40 -2.07 29.54
N LYS A 296 -9.72 -3.24 30.11
CA LYS A 296 -10.71 -3.39 31.20
C LYS A 296 -10.07 -3.31 32.60
N LEU A 297 -8.75 -3.24 32.68
CA LEU A 297 -8.03 -3.15 33.95
C LEU A 297 -8.11 -1.72 34.50
N ASP A 298 -8.47 -1.61 35.78
CA ASP A 298 -8.43 -0.34 36.48
C ASP A 298 -7.00 0.23 36.46
N GLY A 299 -6.86 1.47 35.96
CA GLY A 299 -5.57 2.15 35.85
C GLY A 299 -4.88 1.98 34.48
N VAL A 300 -5.46 1.28 33.52
CA VAL A 300 -5.02 1.22 32.13
C VAL A 300 -5.99 2.03 31.25
N THR A 301 -5.43 2.90 30.42
CA THR A 301 -6.14 3.50 29.29
C THR A 301 -5.52 2.92 28.02
N LEU A 302 -6.18 1.94 27.43
CA LEU A 302 -5.74 1.35 26.17
C LEU A 302 -6.39 2.11 24.99
N LEU A 303 -5.55 2.51 24.05
CA LEU A 303 -5.93 3.22 22.81
C LEU A 303 -5.38 2.42 21.65
N ASP A 304 -6.22 2.05 20.72
CA ASP A 304 -5.85 1.27 19.54
C ASP A 304 -5.93 2.09 18.23
N VAL A 305 -5.70 1.45 17.10
CA VAL A 305 -5.72 2.07 15.77
C VAL A 305 -7.10 2.68 15.47
N GLY A 306 -8.19 2.10 15.97
CA GLY A 306 -9.54 2.65 15.82
C GLY A 306 -9.70 3.99 16.54
N ASP A 307 -9.17 4.11 17.77
CA ASP A 307 -9.16 5.37 18.53
C ASP A 307 -8.32 6.45 17.83
N LEU A 308 -7.19 6.04 17.23
CA LEU A 308 -6.35 6.95 16.46
C LEU A 308 -7.08 7.48 15.23
N SER A 309 -7.80 6.62 14.53
CA SER A 309 -8.61 7.00 13.36
C SER A 309 -9.70 7.99 13.74
N ALA A 310 -10.45 7.70 14.81
CA ALA A 310 -11.50 8.59 15.31
C ALA A 310 -10.94 9.96 15.75
N PHE A 311 -9.78 9.98 16.38
CA PHE A 311 -9.10 11.22 16.75
C PHE A 311 -8.65 12.03 15.53
N ALA A 312 -8.07 11.35 14.52
CA ALA A 312 -7.64 11.97 13.28
C ALA A 312 -8.81 12.57 12.50
N GLU A 313 -9.97 11.92 12.47
CA GLU A 313 -11.18 12.44 11.79
C GLU A 313 -11.64 13.78 12.36
N ASN A 314 -11.59 13.97 13.67
CA ASN A 314 -11.94 15.24 14.31
C ASN A 314 -11.03 16.40 13.89
N GLU A 315 -9.74 16.15 13.72
CA GLU A 315 -8.76 17.14 13.24
C GLU A 315 -8.93 17.49 11.74
N MET A 316 -9.62 16.63 10.97
CA MET A 316 -9.72 16.70 9.51
C MET A 316 -10.74 17.69 8.96
N GLN A 317 -11.63 18.23 9.73
CA GLN A 317 -12.69 19.12 9.22
C GLN A 317 -12.14 20.33 8.44
N THR A 318 -10.94 20.77 8.75
CA THR A 318 -10.26 21.90 8.08
C THR A 318 -9.69 21.56 6.70
N ARG A 319 -9.53 20.26 6.34
CA ARG A 319 -8.87 19.82 5.09
C ARG A 319 -9.82 19.41 3.97
N ARG A 320 -11.12 19.38 4.22
CA ARG A 320 -12.14 18.98 3.21
C ARG A 320 -12.07 19.80 1.91
N GLY A 321 -11.65 21.07 1.98
CA GLY A 321 -11.45 21.90 0.80
C GLY A 321 -10.34 21.43 -0.14
N GLU A 322 -9.30 20.77 0.38
CA GLU A 322 -8.19 20.28 -0.43
C GLU A 322 -8.51 18.97 -1.15
N VAL A 323 -9.45 18.17 -0.62
CA VAL A 323 -9.90 16.91 -1.24
C VAL A 323 -10.42 17.16 -2.66
N ALA A 324 -11.21 18.21 -2.88
CA ALA A 324 -11.73 18.54 -4.20
C ALA A 324 -10.61 18.84 -5.23
N ARG A 325 -9.50 19.44 -4.79
CA ARG A 325 -8.33 19.70 -5.63
C ARG A 325 -7.58 18.41 -5.98
N VAL A 326 -7.47 17.51 -5.00
CA VAL A 326 -6.86 16.17 -5.20
C VAL A 326 -7.71 15.34 -6.16
N VAL A 327 -9.05 15.34 -6.02
CA VAL A 327 -9.97 14.64 -6.93
C VAL A 327 -9.75 15.11 -8.38
N LYS A 328 -9.57 16.41 -8.61
CA LYS A 328 -9.26 16.93 -9.95
C LYS A 328 -7.93 16.38 -10.49
N ILE A 329 -6.90 16.27 -9.66
CA ILE A 329 -5.62 15.67 -10.08
C ILE A 329 -5.81 14.19 -10.45
N ILE A 330 -6.65 13.46 -9.70
CA ILE A 330 -7.00 12.07 -9.98
C ILE A 330 -7.71 11.97 -11.33
N ASP A 331 -8.70 12.83 -11.60
CA ASP A 331 -9.44 12.84 -12.87
C ASP A 331 -8.50 13.11 -14.06
N ASP A 332 -7.65 14.15 -13.97
CA ASP A 332 -6.64 14.46 -14.99
C ASP A 332 -5.72 13.25 -15.28
N GLU A 333 -5.34 12.50 -14.24
CA GLU A 333 -4.41 11.37 -14.40
C GLU A 333 -5.12 10.10 -14.88
N LEU A 334 -6.41 9.93 -14.56
CA LEU A 334 -7.23 8.85 -15.13
C LEU A 334 -7.36 8.99 -16.64
N GLU A 335 -7.59 10.20 -17.15
CA GLU A 335 -7.62 10.44 -18.60
C GLU A 335 -6.29 10.06 -19.26
N ARG A 336 -5.15 10.44 -18.64
CA ARG A 336 -3.82 10.05 -19.14
C ARG A 336 -3.58 8.55 -19.08
N TYR A 337 -4.03 7.90 -18.01
CA TYR A 337 -3.92 6.45 -17.85
C TYR A 337 -4.74 5.72 -18.93
N ALA A 338 -5.99 6.15 -19.18
CA ALA A 338 -6.86 5.58 -20.22
C ALA A 338 -6.26 5.72 -21.62
N MET A 339 -5.74 6.91 -21.97
CA MET A 339 -5.03 7.11 -23.25
C MET A 339 -3.82 6.19 -23.38
N ASN A 340 -3.03 6.02 -22.33
CA ASN A 340 -1.87 5.13 -22.34
C ASN A 340 -2.26 3.65 -22.40
N ALA A 341 -3.39 3.25 -21.79
CA ALA A 341 -3.92 1.90 -21.86
C ALA A 341 -4.38 1.56 -23.29
N GLN A 342 -5.10 2.47 -23.92
CA GLN A 342 -5.53 2.33 -25.31
C GLN A 342 -4.31 2.22 -26.26
N ALA A 343 -3.31 3.07 -26.10
CA ALA A 343 -2.09 3.01 -26.92
C ALA A 343 -1.34 1.67 -26.75
N ARG A 344 -1.35 1.09 -25.55
CA ARG A 344 -0.75 -0.24 -25.30
C ARG A 344 -1.51 -1.37 -25.97
N SER A 345 -2.84 -1.34 -25.97
CA SER A 345 -3.67 -2.39 -26.62
C SER A 345 -3.55 -2.37 -28.12
N VAL A 346 -3.41 -1.18 -28.70
CA VAL A 346 -3.33 -0.96 -30.16
C VAL A 346 -1.90 -1.24 -30.70
N GLY A 347 -0.88 -0.97 -29.92
CA GLY A 347 0.52 -1.12 -30.34
C GLY A 347 0.86 -2.51 -30.95
N PRO A 348 0.56 -3.61 -30.28
CA PRO A 348 0.79 -4.97 -30.80
C PRO A 348 0.02 -5.26 -32.08
N ILE A 349 -1.21 -4.78 -32.22
CA ILE A 349 -2.05 -4.96 -33.41
C ILE A 349 -1.40 -4.25 -34.60
N VAL A 350 -0.97 -3.01 -34.43
CA VAL A 350 -0.26 -2.24 -35.47
C VAL A 350 1.07 -2.91 -35.85
N ALA A 351 1.82 -3.42 -34.87
CA ALA A 351 3.06 -4.13 -35.13
C ALA A 351 2.83 -5.43 -35.93
N ALA A 352 1.83 -6.23 -35.55
CA ALA A 352 1.45 -7.44 -36.26
C ALA A 352 0.99 -7.15 -37.68
N LEU A 353 0.19 -6.09 -37.87
CA LEU A 353 -0.27 -5.66 -39.21
C LEU A 353 0.91 -5.27 -40.11
N ARG A 354 1.87 -4.49 -39.58
CA ARG A 354 3.07 -4.10 -40.32
C ARG A 354 3.95 -5.29 -40.67
N SER A 355 4.16 -6.21 -39.73
CA SER A 355 4.95 -7.42 -39.92
C SER A 355 4.32 -8.31 -41.00
N LYS A 356 2.97 -8.48 -40.98
CA LYS A 356 2.24 -9.25 -41.99
C LYS A 356 2.35 -8.62 -43.38
N ALA A 357 2.22 -7.31 -43.48
CA ALA A 357 2.33 -6.60 -44.74
C ALA A 357 3.76 -6.69 -45.33
N GLU A 358 4.78 -6.59 -44.51
CA GLU A 358 6.18 -6.77 -44.91
C GLU A 358 6.45 -8.21 -45.39
N ALA A 359 5.91 -9.20 -44.66
CA ALA A 359 6.00 -10.60 -45.09
C ALA A 359 5.35 -10.86 -46.45
N ILE A 360 4.19 -10.24 -46.69
CA ILE A 360 3.52 -10.30 -47.99
C ILE A 360 4.40 -9.67 -49.09
N ARG A 361 4.96 -8.47 -48.79
CA ARG A 361 5.87 -7.79 -49.75
C ARG A 361 7.07 -8.65 -50.11
N GLN A 362 7.72 -9.24 -49.12
CA GLN A 362 8.87 -10.11 -49.34
C GLN A 362 8.48 -11.37 -50.16
N SER A 363 7.40 -12.01 -49.79
CA SER A 363 6.87 -13.18 -50.54
C SER A 363 6.60 -12.88 -52.03
N GLU A 364 6.05 -11.70 -52.34
CA GLU A 364 5.85 -11.29 -53.72
C GLU A 364 7.18 -10.98 -54.44
N LEU A 365 8.15 -10.34 -53.78
CA LEU A 365 9.48 -10.15 -54.38
C LEU A 365 10.18 -11.48 -54.67
N GLU A 366 10.07 -12.46 -53.80
CA GLU A 366 10.61 -13.82 -53.99
C GLU A 366 9.89 -14.51 -55.15
N ARG A 367 8.55 -14.42 -55.24
CA ARG A 367 7.76 -14.97 -56.32
C ARG A 367 8.19 -14.47 -57.70
N TYR A 368 8.62 -13.19 -57.77
CA TYR A 368 9.10 -12.59 -59.01
C TYR A 368 10.61 -12.59 -59.17
N GLN A 369 11.35 -13.29 -58.30
CA GLN A 369 12.82 -13.28 -58.21
C GLN A 369 13.48 -13.61 -59.57
N SER A 370 12.94 -14.59 -60.36
CA SER A 370 13.50 -14.94 -61.68
C SER A 370 13.42 -13.79 -62.70
N ARG A 371 12.39 -12.92 -62.59
CA ARG A 371 12.23 -11.74 -63.44
C ARG A 371 13.06 -10.58 -62.95
N LEU A 372 13.05 -10.36 -61.64
CA LEU A 372 13.83 -9.30 -61.01
C LEU A 372 15.33 -9.56 -61.09
N GLY A 373 15.75 -10.82 -61.16
CA GLY A 373 17.14 -11.22 -61.40
C GLY A 373 17.72 -10.81 -62.76
N ALA A 374 16.85 -10.52 -63.73
CA ALA A 374 17.26 -10.02 -65.03
C ALA A 374 17.49 -8.49 -65.06
N LEU A 375 17.13 -7.75 -63.97
CA LEU A 375 17.32 -6.31 -63.85
C LEU A 375 18.75 -6.03 -63.31
N ASP A 376 19.29 -4.84 -63.63
CA ASP A 376 20.49 -4.31 -63.00
C ASP A 376 20.25 -3.99 -61.53
N GLU A 377 21.31 -3.65 -60.82
CA GLU A 377 21.28 -3.42 -59.36
C GLU A 377 20.43 -2.20 -59.03
N ASP A 378 20.57 -1.10 -59.76
CA ASP A 378 19.83 0.17 -59.56
C ASP A 378 18.29 -0.06 -59.78
N ALA A 379 17.89 -0.81 -60.78
CA ALA A 379 16.48 -1.16 -61.02
C ALA A 379 15.89 -2.06 -59.92
N ARG A 380 16.70 -2.99 -59.37
CA ARG A 380 16.25 -3.83 -58.24
C ARG A 380 16.06 -3.02 -56.97
N GLU A 381 16.99 -2.10 -56.66
CA GLU A 381 16.87 -1.17 -55.52
C GLU A 381 15.65 -0.28 -55.71
N ALA A 382 15.39 0.23 -56.90
CA ALA A 382 14.21 1.03 -57.20
C ALA A 382 12.90 0.26 -56.95
N VAL A 383 12.83 -1.03 -57.36
CA VAL A 383 11.66 -1.89 -57.09
C VAL A 383 11.48 -2.16 -55.61
N ASP A 384 12.57 -2.41 -54.86
CA ASP A 384 12.51 -2.62 -53.42
C ASP A 384 12.02 -1.34 -52.71
N ALA A 385 12.59 -0.18 -53.06
CA ALA A 385 12.18 1.11 -52.50
C ALA A 385 10.72 1.46 -52.83
N LEU A 386 10.29 1.21 -54.08
CA LEU A 386 8.93 1.47 -54.51
C LEU A 386 7.90 0.60 -53.73
N THR A 387 8.17 -0.71 -53.64
CA THR A 387 7.26 -1.64 -52.94
C THR A 387 7.20 -1.35 -51.46
N ARG A 388 8.34 -1.00 -50.82
CA ARG A 388 8.40 -0.56 -49.45
C ARG A 388 7.63 0.75 -49.22
N GLY A 389 7.78 1.70 -50.11
CA GLY A 389 7.03 2.96 -50.12
C GLY A 389 5.50 2.78 -50.24
N VAL A 390 5.07 1.85 -51.12
CA VAL A 390 3.64 1.53 -51.31
C VAL A 390 3.06 0.92 -50.04
N VAL A 391 3.75 -0.08 -49.42
CA VAL A 391 3.33 -0.70 -48.18
C VAL A 391 3.26 0.33 -47.03
N ALA A 392 4.27 1.20 -46.92
CA ALA A 392 4.29 2.23 -45.88
C ALA A 392 3.12 3.19 -46.00
N LYS A 393 2.78 3.63 -47.25
CA LYS A 393 1.65 4.54 -47.51
C LYS A 393 0.30 3.88 -47.28
N LEU A 394 0.12 2.63 -47.70
CA LEU A 394 -1.11 1.87 -47.48
C LEU A 394 -1.41 1.63 -46.01
N LEU A 395 -0.36 1.49 -45.18
CA LEU A 395 -0.51 1.27 -43.77
C LEU A 395 -0.57 2.56 -42.95
N HIS A 396 -0.29 3.72 -43.54
CA HIS A 396 -0.25 4.99 -42.82
C HIS A 396 -1.60 5.31 -42.18
N ASP A 397 -2.62 5.47 -42.99
CA ASP A 397 -3.97 5.88 -42.57
C ASP A 397 -4.61 4.88 -41.59
N PRO A 398 -4.62 3.56 -41.87
CA PRO A 398 -5.12 2.58 -40.88
C PRO A 398 -4.39 2.62 -39.56
N THR A 399 -3.06 2.84 -39.55
CA THR A 399 -2.28 2.91 -38.30
C THR A 399 -2.44 4.21 -37.53
N VAL A 400 -2.83 5.31 -38.20
CA VAL A 400 -3.16 6.59 -37.56
C VAL A 400 -4.57 6.55 -36.98
N GLN A 401 -5.55 5.97 -37.69
CA GLN A 401 -6.94 5.89 -37.22
C GLN A 401 -7.14 4.92 -36.05
N VAL A 402 -6.26 3.94 -35.87
CA VAL A 402 -6.33 2.96 -34.77
C VAL A 402 -5.56 3.43 -33.54
N LYS A 403 -4.73 4.48 -33.64
CA LYS A 403 -4.06 5.13 -32.50
C LYS A 403 -4.92 6.23 -31.90
#